data_26b44aae42027e5b02504fd47df67d1e
#
_entry.id   26b44aae42027e5b02504fd47df67d1e
#
_cell.length_a   1.000
_cell.length_b   1.000
_cell.length_c   1.000
_cell.angle_alpha   90.00
_cell.angle_beta   90.00
_cell.angle_gamma   90.00
#
_symmetry.space_group_name_H-M   'P 1'
#
loop_
_entity.id
_entity.type
_entity.pdbx_description
1 polymer ?
#
loop_
_entity_poly.entity_id
_entity_poly.type
_entity_poly.pdbx_seq_one_letter_code
_entity_poly.pdbx_strand_id
1 'polypeptide(L)'
;PIIEDLDFGGPVIAMVNGVAAGAGANFALGCDVVLAARSASFIQAFSKIGLIPDCGGTWLLPRIVGRARAIGLAMTGDKLSAEEAAQMGMIWRCVDDAALAEQTRALALKLAAMPSRALAATRLAIDEAMPASYAEALSIEARVQGELGRAGDFAEGVAAFQQKRAPVFKDR
;
A
#
# COMPACT_ATOMS: atom_id res chain seq x y z
N PRO A 1 -2.27 0.71 18.66
CA PRO A 1 -0.91 0.34 18.27
C PRO A 1 -0.52 0.99 16.96
N ILE A 2 0.76 1.11 16.70
CA ILE A 2 1.43 1.99 15.74
C ILE A 2 0.94 1.86 14.27
N ILE A 3 0.33 0.75 13.86
CA ILE A 3 -0.14 0.54 12.47
C ILE A 3 -1.58 1.07 12.29
N GLU A 4 -2.40 1.05 13.32
CA GLU A 4 -3.75 1.67 13.29
C GLU A 4 -3.67 3.19 13.15
N ASP A 5 -2.53 3.79 13.58
CA ASP A 5 -2.25 5.22 13.48
C ASP A 5 -1.76 5.67 12.08
N LEU A 6 -1.61 4.75 11.11
CA LEU A 6 -1.25 5.09 9.72
C LEU A 6 -2.44 5.56 8.87
N ASP A 7 -3.62 5.70 9.47
CA ASP A 7 -4.77 6.30 8.77
C ASP A 7 -4.69 7.83 8.79
N PHE A 8 -3.97 8.37 7.82
CA PHE A 8 -3.83 9.81 7.61
C PHE A 8 -4.95 10.41 6.73
N GLY A 9 -6.05 9.70 6.54
CA GLY A 9 -7.14 10.14 5.68
C GLY A 9 -6.82 10.17 4.19
N GLY A 10 -5.67 9.67 3.77
CA GLY A 10 -5.21 9.60 2.39
C GLY A 10 -4.17 8.50 2.15
N PRO A 11 -3.72 8.30 0.92
CA PRO A 11 -2.70 7.30 0.59
C PRO A 11 -1.36 7.54 1.30
N VAL A 12 -0.79 6.46 1.84
CA VAL A 12 0.53 6.45 2.49
C VAL A 12 1.54 5.72 1.60
N ILE A 13 2.66 6.39 1.32
CA ILE A 13 3.73 5.84 0.47
C ILE A 13 4.97 5.57 1.32
N ALA A 14 5.44 4.33 1.33
CA ALA A 14 6.75 4.00 1.87
C ALA A 14 7.85 4.19 0.81
N MET A 15 8.87 4.98 1.15
CA MET A 15 10.08 5.15 0.36
C MET A 15 11.25 4.46 1.06
N VAL A 16 11.59 3.24 0.62
CA VAL A 16 12.60 2.40 1.27
C VAL A 16 13.95 2.60 0.58
N ASN A 17 14.86 3.33 1.23
CA ASN A 17 16.17 3.70 0.68
C ASN A 17 17.34 2.86 1.22
N GLY A 18 17.06 1.79 1.96
CA GLY A 18 18.10 0.95 2.56
C GLY A 18 17.53 -0.34 3.15
N VAL A 19 18.14 -0.84 4.20
CA VAL A 19 17.71 -2.07 4.86
C VAL A 19 16.45 -1.81 5.71
N ALA A 20 15.36 -2.47 5.36
CA ALA A 20 14.14 -2.56 6.15
C ALA A 20 14.12 -3.91 6.88
N ALA A 21 14.33 -3.90 8.20
CA ALA A 21 14.46 -5.13 9.00
C ALA A 21 13.40 -5.19 10.12
N GLY A 22 12.87 -6.38 10.38
CA GLY A 22 11.89 -6.64 11.44
C GLY A 22 10.67 -5.73 11.35
N ALA A 23 10.38 -5.00 12.42
CA ALA A 23 9.28 -4.04 12.47
C ALA A 23 9.35 -3.00 11.34
N GLY A 24 10.55 -2.53 10.96
CA GLY A 24 10.72 -1.57 9.86
C GLY A 24 10.27 -2.12 8.50
N ALA A 25 10.48 -3.42 8.24
CA ALA A 25 9.96 -4.07 7.05
C ALA A 25 8.42 -4.12 7.10
N ASN A 26 7.84 -4.46 8.24
CA ASN A 26 6.39 -4.59 8.41
C ASN A 26 5.69 -3.23 8.38
N PHE A 27 6.30 -2.16 8.90
CA PHE A 27 5.80 -0.79 8.72
C PHE A 27 5.75 -0.38 7.24
N ALA A 28 6.81 -0.67 6.49
CA ALA A 28 6.81 -0.37 5.06
C ALA A 28 5.71 -1.13 4.32
N LEU A 29 5.52 -2.42 4.66
CA LEU A 29 4.47 -3.26 4.06
C LEU A 29 3.04 -2.89 4.51
N GLY A 30 2.90 -2.19 5.63
CA GLY A 30 1.62 -1.62 6.09
C GLY A 30 1.21 -0.34 5.37
N CYS A 31 2.10 0.27 4.58
CA CYS A 31 1.76 1.41 3.74
C CYS A 31 1.03 0.98 2.46
N ASP A 32 0.26 1.90 1.87
CA ASP A 32 -0.54 1.62 0.66
C ASP A 32 0.31 1.33 -0.58
N VAL A 33 1.42 2.04 -0.73
CA VAL A 33 2.33 1.88 -1.87
C VAL A 33 3.77 1.90 -1.40
N VAL A 34 4.53 0.87 -1.76
CA VAL A 34 5.93 0.74 -1.38
C VAL A 34 6.83 0.85 -2.61
N LEU A 35 7.71 1.88 -2.62
CA LEU A 35 8.81 1.97 -3.57
C LEU A 35 10.12 1.72 -2.82
N ALA A 36 11.03 0.95 -3.42
CA ALA A 36 12.34 0.69 -2.83
C ALA A 36 13.47 0.97 -3.82
N ALA A 37 14.58 1.49 -3.29
CA ALA A 37 15.83 1.59 -4.04
C ALA A 37 16.33 0.17 -4.39
N ARG A 38 17.04 0.02 -5.50
CA ARG A 38 17.63 -1.26 -5.92
C ARG A 38 18.60 -1.81 -4.87
N SER A 39 19.33 -0.94 -4.18
CA SER A 39 20.22 -1.32 -3.07
C SER A 39 19.50 -1.67 -1.77
N ALA A 40 18.19 -1.39 -1.66
CA ALA A 40 17.41 -1.69 -0.48
C ALA A 40 17.12 -3.18 -0.33
N SER A 41 16.72 -3.58 0.87
CA SER A 41 16.39 -4.98 1.16
C SER A 41 15.42 -5.09 2.32
N PHE A 42 14.72 -6.23 2.38
CA PHE A 42 13.76 -6.56 3.42
C PHE A 42 14.22 -7.80 4.19
N ILE A 43 14.11 -7.79 5.51
CA ILE A 43 14.55 -8.88 6.39
C ILE A 43 13.51 -9.10 7.47
N GLN A 44 12.93 -10.30 7.57
CA GLN A 44 12.12 -10.72 8.72
C GLN A 44 13.05 -11.26 9.83
N ALA A 45 13.76 -10.37 10.50
CA ALA A 45 14.89 -10.73 11.38
C ALA A 45 14.51 -11.39 12.72
N PHE A 46 13.21 -11.55 13.00
CA PHE A 46 12.69 -11.97 14.29
C PHE A 46 13.17 -13.36 14.74
N SER A 47 13.18 -14.34 13.83
CA SER A 47 13.61 -15.71 14.10
C SER A 47 15.06 -15.77 14.62
N LYS A 48 15.93 -14.86 14.17
CA LYS A 48 17.35 -14.80 14.58
C LYS A 48 17.54 -14.38 16.04
N ILE A 49 16.51 -13.83 16.67
CA ILE A 49 16.51 -13.43 18.08
C ILE A 49 15.43 -14.14 18.90
N GLY A 50 14.87 -15.23 18.38
CA GLY A 50 13.87 -16.06 19.07
C GLY A 50 12.48 -15.45 19.18
N LEU A 51 12.13 -14.51 18.28
CA LEU A 51 10.82 -13.87 18.21
C LEU A 51 10.05 -14.27 16.95
N ILE A 52 8.78 -13.94 16.92
CA ILE A 52 7.92 -14.02 15.73
C ILE A 52 7.76 -12.63 15.11
N PRO A 53 7.39 -12.51 13.82
CA PRO A 53 7.07 -11.22 13.22
C PRO A 53 5.98 -10.49 13.99
N ASP A 54 6.21 -9.22 14.30
CA ASP A 54 5.29 -8.29 14.95
C ASP A 54 4.82 -7.19 13.98
N CYS A 55 4.24 -6.11 14.51
CA CYS A 55 3.77 -4.96 13.71
C CYS A 55 2.90 -5.38 12.51
N GLY A 56 2.04 -6.36 12.70
CA GLY A 56 1.16 -6.88 11.65
C GLY A 56 1.83 -7.84 10.67
N GLY A 57 3.13 -8.15 10.80
CA GLY A 57 3.86 -8.98 9.85
C GLY A 57 3.28 -10.38 9.64
N THR A 58 2.74 -11.02 10.69
CA THR A 58 2.07 -12.33 10.58
C THR A 58 0.76 -12.27 9.81
N TRP A 59 0.13 -11.11 9.74
CA TRP A 59 -1.11 -10.88 9.02
C TRP A 59 -0.86 -10.39 7.58
N LEU A 60 0.01 -9.38 7.43
CA LEU A 60 0.31 -8.73 6.14
C LEU A 60 1.07 -9.67 5.20
N LEU A 61 2.20 -10.21 5.65
CA LEU A 61 3.13 -10.92 4.79
C LEU A 61 2.47 -12.10 4.03
N PRO A 62 1.74 -13.03 4.69
CA PRO A 62 1.10 -14.14 3.97
C PRO A 62 -0.03 -13.69 3.02
N ARG A 63 -0.66 -12.54 3.25
CA ARG A 63 -1.66 -11.97 2.35
C ARG A 63 -1.05 -11.36 1.11
N ILE A 64 0.14 -10.79 1.25
CA ILE A 64 0.85 -10.13 0.14
C ILE A 64 1.57 -11.17 -0.74
N VAL A 65 2.35 -12.09 -0.16
CA VAL A 65 3.22 -12.99 -0.92
C VAL A 65 2.78 -14.46 -0.91
N GLY A 66 1.69 -14.76 -0.22
CA GLY A 66 1.21 -16.12 0.01
C GLY A 66 1.95 -16.83 1.15
N ARG A 67 1.29 -17.85 1.74
CA ARG A 67 1.75 -18.55 2.94
C ARG A 67 3.15 -19.16 2.80
N ALA A 68 3.47 -19.78 1.66
CA ALA A 68 4.74 -20.47 1.49
C ALA A 68 5.93 -19.52 1.57
N ARG A 69 5.88 -18.40 0.84
CA ARG A 69 6.93 -17.37 0.86
C ARG A 69 7.01 -16.67 2.22
N ALA A 70 5.87 -16.35 2.82
CA ALA A 70 5.81 -15.71 4.13
C ALA A 70 6.50 -16.55 5.20
N ILE A 71 6.24 -17.87 5.26
CA ILE A 71 6.89 -18.80 6.19
C ILE A 71 8.38 -18.88 5.90
N GLY A 72 8.78 -19.04 4.64
CA GLY A 72 10.19 -19.09 4.26
C GLY A 72 10.95 -17.86 4.76
N LEU A 73 10.49 -16.67 4.42
CA LEU A 73 11.10 -15.39 4.82
C LEU A 73 11.12 -15.21 6.35
N ALA A 74 10.03 -15.54 7.05
CA ALA A 74 9.94 -15.37 8.49
C ALA A 74 10.82 -16.36 9.27
N MET A 75 10.93 -17.60 8.80
CA MET A 75 11.71 -18.64 9.49
C MET A 75 13.20 -18.51 9.22
N THR A 76 13.62 -18.23 7.98
CA THR A 76 15.04 -18.10 7.66
C THR A 76 15.61 -16.75 8.12
N GLY A 77 14.80 -15.71 8.09
CA GLY A 77 15.26 -14.34 8.33
C GLY A 77 16.33 -13.90 7.34
N ASP A 78 16.28 -14.45 6.13
CA ASP A 78 17.22 -14.11 5.06
C ASP A 78 16.94 -12.75 4.45
N LYS A 79 17.98 -12.16 3.90
CA LYS A 79 17.90 -10.89 3.20
C LYS A 79 17.21 -11.10 1.84
N LEU A 80 16.09 -10.42 1.64
CA LEU A 80 15.40 -10.33 0.38
C LEU A 80 15.76 -9.02 -0.31
N SER A 81 16.23 -9.05 -1.55
CA SER A 81 16.50 -7.84 -2.33
C SER A 81 15.20 -7.10 -2.70
N ALA A 82 15.29 -5.78 -2.91
CA ALA A 82 14.16 -4.99 -3.39
C ALA A 82 13.63 -5.46 -4.76
N GLU A 83 14.51 -5.98 -5.61
CA GLU A 83 14.15 -6.50 -6.92
C GLU A 83 13.32 -7.78 -6.80
N GLU A 84 13.76 -8.75 -5.99
CA GLU A 84 12.99 -9.96 -5.69
C GLU A 84 11.66 -9.64 -5.00
N ALA A 85 11.66 -8.67 -4.08
CA ALA A 85 10.45 -8.21 -3.40
C ALA A 85 9.42 -7.64 -4.40
N ALA A 86 9.86 -6.87 -5.39
CA ALA A 86 9.00 -6.37 -6.46
C ALA A 86 8.52 -7.50 -7.39
N GLN A 87 9.39 -8.42 -7.78
CA GLN A 87 9.06 -9.55 -8.66
C GLN A 87 8.01 -10.49 -8.05
N MET A 88 8.06 -10.70 -6.73
CA MET A 88 7.06 -11.53 -6.04
C MET A 88 5.78 -10.78 -5.64
N GLY A 89 5.68 -9.49 -5.93
CA GLY A 89 4.52 -8.67 -5.57
C GLY A 89 4.48 -8.23 -4.11
N MET A 90 5.61 -8.30 -3.39
CA MET A 90 5.68 -7.85 -2.00
C MET A 90 5.66 -6.32 -1.89
N ILE A 91 6.23 -5.63 -2.87
CA ILE A 91 6.24 -4.17 -2.99
C ILE A 91 5.78 -3.73 -4.38
N TRP A 92 5.36 -2.47 -4.48
CA TRP A 92 4.87 -1.91 -5.75
C TRP A 92 5.96 -1.83 -6.82
N ARG A 93 7.15 -1.25 -6.48
CA ARG A 93 8.25 -1.09 -7.43
C ARG A 93 9.62 -1.11 -6.75
N CYS A 94 10.59 -1.67 -7.46
CA CYS A 94 12.01 -1.44 -7.26
C CYS A 94 12.48 -0.46 -8.34
N VAL A 95 13.24 0.56 -7.95
CA VAL A 95 13.75 1.62 -8.85
C VAL A 95 15.23 1.85 -8.59
N ASP A 96 15.94 2.47 -9.53
CA ASP A 96 17.34 2.83 -9.32
C ASP A 96 17.47 3.83 -8.15
N ASP A 97 18.52 3.70 -7.38
CA ASP A 97 18.76 4.47 -6.16
C ASP A 97 18.65 5.97 -6.39
N ALA A 98 19.26 6.46 -7.48
CA ALA A 98 19.23 7.88 -7.83
C ALA A 98 17.82 8.38 -8.22
N ALA A 99 16.94 7.50 -8.67
CA ALA A 99 15.59 7.83 -9.11
C ALA A 99 14.54 7.74 -8.00
N LEU A 100 14.85 7.10 -6.85
CA LEU A 100 13.88 6.79 -5.81
C LEU A 100 13.14 8.04 -5.31
N ALA A 101 13.86 9.07 -4.93
CA ALA A 101 13.26 10.29 -4.37
C ALA A 101 12.36 11.00 -5.38
N GLU A 102 12.83 11.13 -6.63
CA GLU A 102 12.08 11.78 -7.70
C GLU A 102 10.79 11.01 -8.04
N GLN A 103 10.89 9.68 -8.23
CA GLN A 103 9.74 8.85 -8.58
C GLN A 103 8.72 8.78 -7.44
N THR A 104 9.17 8.71 -6.19
CA THR A 104 8.28 8.72 -5.02
C THR A 104 7.55 10.07 -4.94
N ARG A 105 8.27 11.19 -5.10
CA ARG A 105 7.66 12.53 -5.13
C ARG A 105 6.65 12.68 -6.26
N ALA A 106 6.98 12.22 -7.46
CA ALA A 106 6.08 12.27 -8.61
C ALA A 106 4.78 11.48 -8.35
N LEU A 107 4.91 10.29 -7.73
CA LEU A 107 3.74 9.51 -7.33
C LEU A 107 2.91 10.24 -6.26
N ALA A 108 3.54 10.81 -5.24
CA ALA A 108 2.85 11.55 -4.18
C ALA A 108 2.09 12.75 -4.76
N LEU A 109 2.69 13.52 -5.64
CA LEU A 109 2.03 14.65 -6.32
C LEU A 109 0.87 14.20 -7.20
N LYS A 110 1.04 13.07 -7.90
CA LYS A 110 -0.04 12.47 -8.70
C LYS A 110 -1.24 12.10 -7.82
N LEU A 111 -1.00 11.40 -6.69
CA LEU A 111 -2.08 11.00 -5.78
C LEU A 111 -2.72 12.21 -5.08
N ALA A 112 -1.92 13.22 -4.72
CA ALA A 112 -2.42 14.46 -4.11
C ALA A 112 -3.33 15.28 -5.05
N ALA A 113 -3.20 15.11 -6.36
CA ALA A 113 -4.08 15.73 -7.36
C ALA A 113 -5.36 14.91 -7.64
N MET A 114 -5.46 13.69 -7.09
CA MET A 114 -6.62 12.82 -7.23
C MET A 114 -7.64 13.03 -6.10
N PRO A 115 -8.87 12.52 -6.20
CA PRO A 115 -9.89 12.66 -5.17
C PRO A 115 -9.51 11.84 -3.93
N SER A 116 -8.90 12.49 -2.92
CA SER A 116 -8.30 11.84 -1.75
C SER A 116 -9.29 10.97 -0.99
N ARG A 117 -10.55 11.43 -0.84
CA ARG A 117 -11.62 10.64 -0.23
C ARG A 117 -11.88 9.32 -0.97
N ALA A 118 -11.89 9.34 -2.31
CA ALA A 118 -12.08 8.12 -3.09
C ALA A 118 -10.89 7.18 -3.00
N LEU A 119 -9.66 7.70 -2.92
CA LEU A 119 -8.46 6.88 -2.72
C LEU A 119 -8.47 6.19 -1.34
N ALA A 120 -8.78 6.93 -0.28
CA ALA A 120 -8.92 6.37 1.07
C ALA A 120 -10.04 5.31 1.12
N ALA A 121 -11.20 5.61 0.53
CA ALA A 121 -12.31 4.68 0.46
C ALA A 121 -11.98 3.41 -0.34
N THR A 122 -11.15 3.52 -1.40
CA THR A 122 -10.68 2.37 -2.17
C THR A 122 -9.85 1.42 -1.30
N ARG A 123 -8.87 1.96 -0.53
CA ARG A 123 -8.09 1.16 0.42
C ARG A 123 -8.98 0.44 1.42
N LEU A 124 -9.85 1.19 2.10
CA LEU A 124 -10.74 0.63 3.13
C LEU A 124 -11.68 -0.44 2.56
N ALA A 125 -12.22 -0.23 1.35
CA ALA A 125 -13.07 -1.23 0.70
C ALA A 125 -12.32 -2.51 0.34
N ILE A 126 -11.06 -2.40 -0.11
CA ILE A 126 -10.20 -3.57 -0.37
C ILE A 126 -9.95 -4.33 0.93
N ASP A 127 -9.57 -3.64 2.01
CA ASP A 127 -9.28 -4.27 3.30
C ASP A 127 -10.53 -4.95 3.91
N GLU A 128 -11.70 -4.31 3.81
CA GLU A 128 -12.99 -4.86 4.25
C GLU A 128 -13.39 -6.09 3.42
N ALA A 129 -13.12 -6.08 2.11
CA ALA A 129 -13.43 -7.17 1.19
C ALA A 129 -12.50 -8.39 1.32
N MET A 130 -11.26 -8.22 1.79
CA MET A 130 -10.28 -9.31 1.87
C MET A 130 -10.74 -10.54 2.66
N PRO A 131 -11.44 -10.44 3.80
CA PRO A 131 -12.00 -11.59 4.53
C PRO A 131 -13.41 -11.94 4.09
N ALA A 132 -14.07 -11.14 3.24
CA ALA A 132 -15.48 -11.27 2.90
C ALA A 132 -15.73 -12.30 1.79
N SER A 133 -16.96 -12.78 1.68
CA SER A 133 -17.43 -13.50 0.50
C SER A 133 -17.62 -12.55 -0.69
N TYR A 134 -17.67 -13.09 -1.91
CA TYR A 134 -17.91 -12.28 -3.12
C TYR A 134 -19.19 -11.44 -3.04
N ALA A 135 -20.26 -12.01 -2.49
CA ALA A 135 -21.55 -11.30 -2.34
C ALA A 135 -21.46 -10.14 -1.33
N GLU A 136 -20.74 -10.35 -0.23
CA GLU A 136 -20.46 -9.28 0.74
C GLU A 136 -19.57 -8.20 0.13
N ALA A 137 -18.51 -8.58 -0.63
CA ALA A 137 -17.65 -7.64 -1.33
C ALA A 137 -18.46 -6.74 -2.30
N LEU A 138 -19.38 -7.30 -3.09
CA LEU A 138 -20.27 -6.51 -3.94
C LEU A 138 -21.17 -5.55 -3.15
N SER A 139 -21.60 -5.94 -1.94
CA SER A 139 -22.40 -5.07 -1.07
C SER A 139 -21.58 -3.91 -0.51
N ILE A 140 -20.29 -4.16 -0.16
CA ILE A 140 -19.33 -3.12 0.24
C ILE A 140 -19.14 -2.13 -0.89
N GLU A 141 -18.86 -2.62 -2.10
CA GLU A 141 -18.69 -1.78 -3.30
C GLU A 141 -19.94 -0.94 -3.57
N ALA A 142 -21.13 -1.51 -3.54
CA ALA A 142 -22.39 -0.79 -3.79
C ALA A 142 -22.61 0.34 -2.78
N ARG A 143 -22.30 0.10 -1.49
CA ARG A 143 -22.38 1.10 -0.43
C ARG A 143 -21.41 2.24 -0.67
N VAL A 144 -20.13 1.93 -0.86
CA VAL A 144 -19.06 2.93 -1.03
C VAL A 144 -19.25 3.71 -2.33
N GLN A 145 -19.58 3.06 -3.45
CA GLN A 145 -19.88 3.73 -4.72
C GLN A 145 -21.12 4.63 -4.62
N GLY A 146 -22.15 4.19 -3.87
CA GLY A 146 -23.34 5.01 -3.61
C GLY A 146 -23.03 6.29 -2.83
N GLU A 147 -22.07 6.25 -1.90
CA GLU A 147 -21.60 7.42 -1.15
C GLU A 147 -20.77 8.36 -2.02
N LEU A 148 -19.77 7.82 -2.71
CA LEU A 148 -18.87 8.59 -3.57
C LEU A 148 -19.60 9.18 -4.80
N GLY A 149 -20.59 8.47 -5.35
CA GLY A 149 -21.40 8.93 -6.48
C GLY A 149 -22.28 10.15 -6.18
N ARG A 150 -22.48 10.48 -4.90
CA ARG A 150 -23.16 11.70 -4.44
C ARG A 150 -22.20 12.82 -4.05
N ALA A 151 -20.90 12.58 -4.09
CA ALA A 151 -19.87 13.55 -3.71
C ALA A 151 -19.58 14.54 -4.85
N GLY A 152 -19.08 15.73 -4.50
CA GLY A 152 -18.77 16.79 -5.46
C GLY A 152 -17.68 16.38 -6.45
N ASP A 153 -16.69 15.63 -6.01
CA ASP A 153 -15.58 15.17 -6.86
C ASP A 153 -16.02 14.21 -7.96
N PHE A 154 -17.07 13.40 -7.75
CA PHE A 154 -17.66 12.60 -8.82
C PHE A 154 -18.26 13.47 -9.92
N ALA A 155 -19.05 14.47 -9.55
CA ALA A 155 -19.65 15.40 -10.50
C ALA A 155 -18.57 16.19 -11.28
N GLU A 156 -17.53 16.65 -10.58
CA GLU A 156 -16.37 17.32 -11.20
C GLU A 156 -15.64 16.40 -12.17
N GLY A 157 -15.37 15.15 -11.77
CA GLY A 157 -14.71 14.17 -12.62
C GLY A 157 -15.47 13.91 -13.93
N VAL A 158 -16.79 13.76 -13.85
CA VAL A 158 -17.68 13.59 -15.04
C VAL A 158 -17.65 14.83 -15.92
N ALA A 159 -17.79 16.03 -15.33
CA ALA A 159 -17.78 17.28 -16.07
C ALA A 159 -16.42 17.53 -16.76
N ALA A 160 -15.32 17.30 -16.05
CA ALA A 160 -13.99 17.44 -16.60
C ALA A 160 -13.73 16.49 -17.77
N PHE A 161 -14.17 15.23 -17.65
CA PHE A 161 -14.08 14.26 -18.74
C PHE A 161 -14.84 14.69 -19.99
N GLN A 162 -16.11 15.12 -19.83
CA GLN A 162 -16.94 15.62 -20.95
C GLN A 162 -16.33 16.86 -21.62
N GLN A 163 -15.75 17.75 -20.82
CA GLN A 163 -15.12 19.00 -21.27
C GLN A 163 -13.67 18.82 -21.74
N LYS A 164 -13.11 17.60 -21.66
CA LYS A 164 -11.70 17.28 -22.01
C LYS A 164 -10.68 18.18 -21.32
N ARG A 165 -10.92 18.50 -20.05
CA ARG A 165 -10.00 19.27 -19.18
C ARG A 165 -9.54 18.43 -17.98
N ALA A 166 -8.50 18.88 -17.31
CA ALA A 166 -8.10 18.30 -16.03
C ALA A 166 -9.17 18.58 -14.95
N PRO A 167 -9.50 17.59 -14.10
CA PRO A 167 -10.39 17.81 -12.97
C PRO A 167 -9.70 18.58 -11.84
N VAL A 168 -10.49 19.26 -11.01
CA VAL A 168 -10.03 19.94 -9.80
C VAL A 168 -10.82 19.39 -8.61
N PHE A 169 -10.28 18.38 -7.95
CA PHE A 169 -10.92 17.70 -6.83
C PHE A 169 -10.79 18.50 -5.53
N LYS A 170 -11.82 18.47 -4.69
CA LYS A 170 -11.91 19.28 -3.45
C LYS A 170 -12.37 18.47 -2.24
N ASP A 171 -12.97 17.29 -2.42
CA ASP A 171 -13.44 16.44 -1.34
C ASP A 171 -12.23 15.73 -0.69
N ARG A 172 -11.85 16.16 0.51
CA ARG A 172 -10.69 15.65 1.28
C ARG A 172 -11.13 15.03 2.59
#